data_69c115e0a8480100110813ea2b04d59c
#
_entry.id   69c115e0a8480100110813ea2b04d59c
#
_cell.length_a   1.000
_cell.length_b   1.000
_cell.length_c   1.000
_cell.angle_alpha   90.00
_cell.angle_beta   90.00
_cell.angle_gamma   90.00
#
_symmetry.space_group_name_H-M   'P 1'
#
loop_
_entity.id
_entity.type
_entity.pdbx_description
1 polymer ?
#
loop_
_entity_poly.entity_id
_entity_poly.type
_entity_poly.pdbx_seq_one_letter_code
_entity_poly.pdbx_strand_id
1 'polypeptide(L)'
;KNKIIFQTGYGPSGLPHIGTFGEVARTTMMINALNHIQKIDTNLITFSDDMDGLRKVPENIPNNKVLLENLGKPLTSIPDPFNKFDSFGRHNNEMLKDFLNKFNFKFDFKSSTENYQTGKFNESLMRVAEKYEEIMEIILPTLRSERKKTYCPFLPICPTTGKVLEIPLLEM
;
A
#
# COMPACT_ATOMS: atom_id res chain seq x y z
N LYS A 1 21.11 -14.35 14.69
CA LYS A 1 20.37 -13.45 15.60
C LYS A 1 18.98 -13.21 14.96
N ASN A 2 17.90 -13.51 15.67
CA ASN A 2 16.55 -13.29 15.19
C ASN A 2 16.28 -11.78 15.21
N LYS A 3 16.01 -11.20 14.04
CA LYS A 3 15.55 -9.82 13.87
C LYS A 3 14.03 -9.82 13.85
N ILE A 4 13.38 -8.98 14.65
CA ILE A 4 11.93 -8.80 14.61
C ILE A 4 11.58 -7.68 13.66
N ILE A 5 10.71 -7.96 12.71
CA ILE A 5 10.21 -7.00 11.74
C ILE A 5 8.83 -6.52 12.20
N PHE A 6 8.69 -5.22 12.33
CA PHE A 6 7.42 -4.53 12.49
C PHE A 6 7.04 -3.88 11.17
N GLN A 7 5.77 -3.85 10.83
CA GLN A 7 5.31 -3.24 9.59
C GLN A 7 4.09 -2.37 9.84
N THR A 8 4.08 -1.21 9.20
CA THR A 8 2.90 -0.32 9.08
C THR A 8 2.50 -0.22 7.63
N GLY A 9 1.18 -0.13 7.35
CA GLY A 9 0.64 0.10 6.02
C GLY A 9 0.29 1.57 5.81
N TYR A 10 0.45 2.04 4.57
CA TYR A 10 0.07 3.38 4.15
C TYR A 10 -0.48 3.36 2.73
N GLY A 11 -1.73 3.79 2.56
CA GLY A 11 -2.33 4.02 1.25
C GLY A 11 -2.17 5.49 0.84
N PRO A 12 -1.30 5.84 -0.13
CA PRO A 12 -1.00 7.22 -0.52
C PRO A 12 -2.08 7.83 -1.44
N SER A 13 -3.35 7.52 -1.18
CA SER A 13 -4.50 8.05 -1.93
C SER A 13 -4.94 9.46 -1.52
N GLY A 14 -4.23 10.07 -0.57
CA GLY A 14 -4.40 11.43 -0.08
C GLY A 14 -3.17 11.88 0.71
N LEU A 15 -3.17 13.15 1.13
CA LEU A 15 -2.07 13.69 1.91
C LEU A 15 -1.92 12.95 3.26
N PRO A 16 -0.68 12.70 3.73
CA PRO A 16 -0.46 12.13 5.05
C PRO A 16 -1.13 12.97 6.14
N HIS A 17 -1.74 12.33 7.10
CA HIS A 17 -2.48 12.97 8.20
C HIS A 17 -2.16 12.31 9.56
N ILE A 18 -2.80 12.80 10.63
CA ILE A 18 -2.54 12.34 11.99
C ILE A 18 -2.76 10.81 12.17
N GLY A 19 -3.68 10.21 11.41
CA GLY A 19 -3.88 8.75 11.42
C GLY A 19 -2.65 8.01 10.89
N THR A 20 -2.07 8.48 9.78
CA THR A 20 -0.83 7.93 9.22
C THR A 20 0.34 8.04 10.21
N PHE A 21 0.47 9.20 10.86
CA PHE A 21 1.43 9.40 11.95
C PHE A 21 1.19 8.42 13.10
N GLY A 22 -0.05 8.27 13.52
CA GLY A 22 -0.44 7.40 14.62
C GLY A 22 -0.07 5.94 14.41
N GLU A 23 -0.11 5.43 13.18
CA GLU A 23 0.35 4.07 12.84
C GLU A 23 1.84 3.89 13.16
N VAL A 24 2.67 4.80 12.66
CA VAL A 24 4.13 4.74 12.87
C VAL A 24 4.48 4.98 14.33
N ALA A 25 3.82 5.95 14.98
CA ALA A 25 4.06 6.29 16.38
C ALA A 25 3.74 5.11 17.31
N ARG A 26 2.55 4.49 17.18
CA ARG A 26 2.16 3.32 17.98
C ARG A 26 3.13 2.16 17.80
N THR A 27 3.50 1.88 16.55
CA THR A 27 4.45 0.79 16.26
C THR A 27 5.83 1.09 16.85
N THR A 28 6.29 2.32 16.77
CA THR A 28 7.56 2.76 17.39
C THR A 28 7.51 2.64 18.93
N MET A 29 6.36 2.96 19.55
CA MET A 29 6.18 2.75 20.99
C MET A 29 6.31 1.27 21.37
N MET A 30 5.73 0.36 20.58
CA MET A 30 5.84 -1.09 20.80
C MET A 30 7.28 -1.57 20.65
N ILE A 31 8.01 -1.07 19.65
CA ILE A 31 9.44 -1.37 19.45
C ILE A 31 10.26 -0.91 20.66
N ASN A 32 10.01 0.30 21.13
CA ASN A 32 10.72 0.85 22.29
C ASN A 32 10.42 0.06 23.57
N ALA A 33 9.16 -0.31 23.81
CA ALA A 33 8.77 -1.14 24.95
C ALA A 33 9.45 -2.52 24.89
N LEU A 34 9.44 -3.17 23.74
CA LEU A 34 10.13 -4.45 23.54
C LEU A 34 11.64 -4.34 23.83
N ASN A 35 12.30 -3.32 23.28
CA ASN A 35 13.73 -3.10 23.48
C ASN A 35 14.08 -2.71 24.94
N HIS A 36 13.12 -2.18 25.70
CA HIS A 36 13.30 -1.93 27.13
C HIS A 36 13.27 -3.23 27.94
N ILE A 37 12.37 -4.15 27.58
CA ILE A 37 12.24 -5.46 28.25
C ILE A 37 13.39 -6.39 27.85
N GLN A 38 13.70 -6.45 26.56
CA GLN A 38 14.71 -7.35 26.02
C GLN A 38 15.41 -6.69 24.83
N LYS A 39 16.75 -6.63 24.84
CA LYS A 39 17.54 -6.11 23.73
C LYS A 39 17.46 -7.04 22.51
N ILE A 40 16.53 -6.77 21.60
CA ILE A 40 16.33 -7.51 20.35
C ILE A 40 16.59 -6.57 19.18
N ASP A 41 17.22 -7.11 18.12
CA ASP A 41 17.33 -6.37 16.86
C ASP A 41 15.95 -6.23 16.21
N THR A 42 15.54 -4.99 15.95
CA THR A 42 14.21 -4.67 15.41
C THR A 42 14.33 -3.84 14.14
N ASN A 43 13.36 -3.98 13.24
CA ASN A 43 13.22 -3.13 12.06
C ASN A 43 11.77 -2.71 11.90
N LEU A 44 11.54 -1.44 11.59
CA LEU A 44 10.23 -0.92 11.19
C LEU A 44 10.19 -0.73 9.68
N ILE A 45 9.32 -1.47 9.02
CA ILE A 45 8.99 -1.26 7.62
C ILE A 45 7.76 -0.36 7.54
N THR A 46 7.87 0.76 6.83
CA THR A 46 6.73 1.57 6.42
C THR A 46 6.41 1.22 4.97
N PHE A 47 5.38 0.41 4.79
CA PHE A 47 4.99 -0.11 3.48
C PHE A 47 3.92 0.78 2.86
N SER A 48 4.17 1.25 1.64
CA SER A 48 3.22 2.05 0.87
C SER A 48 2.50 1.21 -0.17
N ASP A 49 1.17 1.19 -0.12
CA ASP A 49 0.28 0.57 -1.11
C ASP A 49 0.08 1.51 -2.32
N ASP A 50 1.17 2.04 -2.87
CA ASP A 50 1.18 3.05 -3.91
C ASP A 50 0.81 2.53 -5.31
N MET A 51 0.63 1.22 -5.45
CA MET A 51 0.09 0.58 -6.66
C MET A 51 -1.43 0.42 -6.62
N ASP A 52 -2.08 0.75 -5.50
CA ASP A 52 -3.54 0.74 -5.39
C ASP A 52 -4.19 1.72 -6.38
N GLY A 53 -5.36 1.33 -6.89
CA GLY A 53 -6.16 2.19 -7.76
C GLY A 53 -6.81 3.36 -6.99
N LEU A 54 -6.75 4.57 -7.55
CA LEU A 54 -7.43 5.73 -6.98
C LEU A 54 -8.95 5.53 -7.04
N ARG A 55 -9.60 5.34 -5.88
CA ARG A 55 -11.05 5.07 -5.80
C ARG A 55 -11.91 6.32 -5.76
N LYS A 56 -11.39 7.39 -5.18
CA LYS A 56 -12.08 8.69 -5.08
C LYS A 56 -11.05 9.83 -5.06
N VAL A 57 -11.48 10.99 -5.51
CA VAL A 57 -10.66 12.21 -5.43
C VAL A 57 -10.77 12.82 -4.04
N PRO A 58 -9.63 13.06 -3.34
CA PRO A 58 -9.62 13.80 -2.09
C PRO A 58 -10.05 15.26 -2.29
N GLU A 59 -10.85 15.81 -1.37
CA GLU A 59 -11.41 17.16 -1.48
C GLU A 59 -10.36 18.28 -1.32
N ASN A 60 -9.28 17.99 -0.62
CA ASN A 60 -8.23 18.96 -0.26
C ASN A 60 -7.02 18.97 -1.20
N ILE A 61 -7.17 18.47 -2.43
CA ILE A 61 -6.11 18.42 -3.44
C ILE A 61 -6.39 19.46 -4.54
N PRO A 62 -5.40 20.27 -4.94
CA PRO A 62 -5.54 21.16 -6.10
C PRO A 62 -5.62 20.34 -7.40
N ASN A 63 -6.11 20.95 -8.46
CA ASN A 63 -6.17 20.33 -9.80
C ASN A 63 -6.86 18.96 -9.81
N ASN A 64 -7.96 18.81 -9.04
CA ASN A 64 -8.72 17.55 -8.93
C ASN A 64 -9.20 17.00 -10.27
N LYS A 65 -9.24 17.80 -11.34
CA LYS A 65 -9.55 17.32 -12.68
C LYS A 65 -8.58 16.21 -13.14
N VAL A 66 -7.28 16.38 -12.89
CA VAL A 66 -6.26 15.36 -13.19
C VAL A 66 -6.55 14.06 -12.47
N LEU A 67 -6.96 14.13 -11.20
CA LEU A 67 -7.30 12.94 -10.41
C LEU A 67 -8.60 12.28 -10.90
N LEU A 68 -9.61 13.07 -11.24
CA LEU A 68 -10.89 12.59 -11.79
C LEU A 68 -10.69 11.82 -13.10
N GLU A 69 -9.87 12.33 -14.02
CA GLU A 69 -9.58 11.71 -15.30
C GLU A 69 -8.78 10.39 -15.16
N ASN A 70 -8.16 10.17 -13.99
CA ASN A 70 -7.31 9.03 -13.72
C ASN A 70 -7.88 8.08 -12.62
N LEU A 71 -9.16 8.19 -12.30
CA LEU A 71 -9.81 7.27 -11.36
C LEU A 71 -9.63 5.81 -11.77
N GLY A 72 -9.29 4.98 -10.80
CA GLY A 72 -9.03 3.55 -10.95
C GLY A 72 -7.60 3.21 -11.37
N LYS A 73 -6.77 4.18 -11.77
CA LYS A 73 -5.35 3.90 -12.08
C LYS A 73 -4.51 3.80 -10.81
N PRO A 74 -3.39 3.04 -10.85
CA PRO A 74 -2.42 3.03 -9.76
C PRO A 74 -1.96 4.43 -9.39
N LEU A 75 -1.80 4.72 -8.10
CA LEU A 75 -1.42 6.06 -7.61
C LEU A 75 -0.10 6.54 -8.20
N THR A 76 0.84 5.61 -8.46
CA THR A 76 2.12 5.90 -9.13
C THR A 76 2.02 6.13 -10.63
N SER A 77 0.87 5.85 -11.25
CA SER A 77 0.60 6.12 -12.66
C SER A 77 -0.20 7.41 -12.89
N ILE A 78 -0.58 8.11 -11.84
CA ILE A 78 -1.37 9.35 -11.90
C ILE A 78 -0.42 10.54 -11.84
N PRO A 79 -0.47 11.50 -12.79
CA PRO A 79 0.35 12.70 -12.70
C PRO A 79 0.15 13.45 -11.38
N ASP A 80 1.22 14.03 -10.85
CA ASP A 80 1.15 14.78 -9.60
C ASP A 80 0.34 16.09 -9.78
N PRO A 81 -0.80 16.27 -9.09
CA PRO A 81 -1.59 17.48 -9.19
C PRO A 81 -0.90 18.73 -8.64
N PHE A 82 0.20 18.55 -7.89
CA PHE A 82 1.04 19.64 -7.38
C PHE A 82 2.22 19.97 -8.29
N ASN A 83 2.48 19.19 -9.34
CA ASN A 83 3.62 19.35 -10.27
C ASN A 83 5.00 19.36 -9.59
N LYS A 84 5.18 18.62 -8.51
CA LYS A 84 6.44 18.53 -7.77
C LYS A 84 7.19 17.23 -8.03
N PHE A 85 6.46 16.16 -8.32
CA PHE A 85 6.99 14.82 -8.53
C PHE A 85 6.39 14.19 -9.78
N ASP A 86 6.89 13.03 -10.17
CA ASP A 86 6.46 12.32 -11.37
C ASP A 86 5.03 11.79 -11.25
N SER A 87 4.58 11.50 -10.02
CA SER A 87 3.25 10.96 -9.78
C SER A 87 2.66 11.38 -8.43
N PHE A 88 1.35 11.27 -8.33
CA PHE A 88 0.59 11.52 -7.11
C PHE A 88 1.00 10.57 -5.97
N GLY A 89 1.20 9.28 -6.29
CA GLY A 89 1.70 8.31 -5.30
C GLY A 89 3.08 8.69 -4.78
N ARG A 90 4.01 9.09 -5.67
CA ARG A 90 5.35 9.55 -5.28
C ARG A 90 5.28 10.82 -4.43
N HIS A 91 4.45 11.79 -4.78
CA HIS A 91 4.26 13.00 -3.99
C HIS A 91 3.90 12.67 -2.53
N ASN A 92 2.88 11.85 -2.33
CA ASN A 92 2.42 11.49 -0.99
C ASN A 92 3.45 10.63 -0.24
N ASN A 93 4.17 9.75 -0.93
CA ASN A 93 5.26 8.96 -0.34
C ASN A 93 6.40 9.85 0.15
N GLU A 94 6.83 10.84 -0.63
CA GLU A 94 7.88 11.78 -0.20
C GLU A 94 7.42 12.64 0.98
N MET A 95 6.18 13.13 0.97
CA MET A 95 5.61 13.86 2.11
C MET A 95 5.62 13.01 3.38
N LEU A 96 5.27 11.72 3.29
CA LEU A 96 5.32 10.82 4.45
C LEU A 96 6.75 10.65 4.95
N LYS A 97 7.70 10.38 4.06
CA LYS A 97 9.11 10.21 4.44
C LYS A 97 9.68 11.47 5.10
N ASP A 98 9.41 12.63 4.53
CA ASP A 98 9.85 13.92 5.10
C ASP A 98 9.28 14.15 6.50
N PHE A 99 7.99 13.84 6.65
CA PHE A 99 7.31 13.96 7.94
C PHE A 99 7.91 13.00 8.99
N LEU A 100 8.13 11.74 8.65
CA LEU A 100 8.71 10.76 9.56
C LEU A 100 10.16 11.12 9.93
N ASN A 101 10.94 11.59 8.96
CA ASN A 101 12.31 12.06 9.19
C ASN A 101 12.34 13.29 10.11
N LYS A 102 11.41 14.23 9.93
CA LYS A 102 11.30 15.44 10.79
C LYS A 102 11.08 15.10 12.27
N PHE A 103 10.41 13.98 12.54
CA PHE A 103 10.18 13.49 13.90
C PHE A 103 11.18 12.40 14.34
N ASN A 104 12.27 12.21 13.58
CA ASN A 104 13.35 11.27 13.88
C ASN A 104 12.91 9.81 14.04
N PHE A 105 11.86 9.39 13.35
CA PHE A 105 11.50 7.97 13.29
C PHE A 105 12.56 7.18 12.54
N LYS A 106 12.90 6.00 13.04
CA LYS A 106 13.75 5.02 12.33
C LYS A 106 12.85 4.06 11.57
N PHE A 107 12.91 4.08 10.24
CA PHE A 107 12.08 3.25 9.38
C PHE A 107 12.81 2.86 8.09
N ASP A 108 12.36 1.77 7.49
CA ASP A 108 12.74 1.31 6.15
C ASP A 108 11.50 1.44 5.26
N PHE A 109 11.52 2.40 4.32
CA PHE A 109 10.39 2.64 3.42
C PHE A 109 10.38 1.60 2.30
N LYS A 110 9.20 1.04 2.01
CA LYS A 110 8.98 0.12 0.88
C LYS A 110 7.77 0.58 0.07
N SER A 111 7.94 0.61 -1.25
CA SER A 111 6.89 0.88 -2.23
C SER A 111 6.35 -0.46 -2.77
N SER A 112 5.04 -0.62 -2.82
CA SER A 112 4.42 -1.78 -3.48
C SER A 112 4.75 -1.80 -4.97
N THR A 113 4.64 -0.66 -5.65
CA THR A 113 4.99 -0.53 -7.08
C THR A 113 6.42 -1.01 -7.35
N GLU A 114 7.40 -0.56 -6.58
CA GLU A 114 8.79 -0.99 -6.73
C GLU A 114 8.95 -2.50 -6.52
N ASN A 115 8.31 -3.06 -5.49
CA ASN A 115 8.39 -4.49 -5.19
C ASN A 115 7.76 -5.35 -6.28
N TYR A 116 6.62 -4.93 -6.86
CA TYR A 116 6.01 -5.62 -8.01
C TYR A 116 6.88 -5.51 -9.27
N GLN A 117 7.34 -4.32 -9.62
CA GLN A 117 8.15 -4.09 -10.83
C GLN A 117 9.51 -4.79 -10.79
N THR A 118 10.11 -4.92 -9.62
CA THR A 118 11.39 -5.64 -9.44
C THR A 118 11.23 -7.15 -9.26
N GLY A 119 9.99 -7.66 -9.31
CA GLY A 119 9.70 -9.08 -9.20
C GLY A 119 9.85 -9.67 -7.79
N LYS A 120 10.00 -8.86 -6.76
CA LYS A 120 10.15 -9.35 -5.37
C LYS A 120 8.96 -10.16 -4.87
N PHE A 121 7.79 -9.96 -5.47
CA PHE A 121 6.57 -10.69 -5.13
C PHE A 121 6.29 -11.88 -6.06
N ASN A 122 7.09 -12.11 -7.11
CA ASN A 122 6.78 -13.13 -8.11
C ASN A 122 6.60 -14.53 -7.50
N GLU A 123 7.51 -14.97 -6.63
CA GLU A 123 7.38 -16.26 -5.95
C GLU A 123 6.12 -16.36 -5.10
N SER A 124 5.80 -15.29 -4.36
CA SER A 124 4.59 -15.23 -3.54
C SER A 124 3.32 -15.24 -4.39
N LEU A 125 3.32 -14.52 -5.52
CA LEU A 125 2.20 -14.49 -6.45
C LEU A 125 1.96 -15.86 -7.09
N MET A 126 3.02 -16.55 -7.51
CA MET A 126 2.93 -17.92 -8.02
C MET A 126 2.32 -18.87 -6.97
N ARG A 127 2.79 -18.74 -5.71
CA ARG A 127 2.25 -19.56 -4.62
C ARG A 127 0.77 -19.25 -4.32
N VAL A 128 0.35 -17.98 -4.44
CA VAL A 128 -1.07 -17.60 -4.32
C VAL A 128 -1.89 -18.21 -5.45
N ALA A 129 -1.37 -18.25 -6.68
CA ALA A 129 -2.04 -18.91 -7.81
C ALA A 129 -2.18 -20.41 -7.59
N GLU A 130 -1.12 -21.10 -7.17
CA GLU A 130 -1.14 -22.53 -6.85
C GLU A 130 -2.14 -22.89 -5.74
N LYS A 131 -2.36 -21.96 -4.79
CA LYS A 131 -3.22 -22.16 -3.61
C LYS A 131 -4.54 -21.39 -3.68
N TYR A 132 -4.94 -20.99 -4.88
CA TYR A 132 -6.09 -20.11 -5.08
C TYR A 132 -7.37 -20.63 -4.40
N GLU A 133 -7.76 -21.87 -4.66
CA GLU A 133 -8.98 -22.48 -4.10
C GLU A 133 -8.92 -22.53 -2.56
N GLU A 134 -7.79 -22.98 -1.99
CA GLU A 134 -7.63 -23.04 -0.53
C GLU A 134 -7.73 -21.64 0.11
N ILE A 135 -7.17 -20.62 -0.54
CA ILE A 135 -7.24 -19.22 -0.10
C ILE A 135 -8.68 -18.73 -0.16
N MET A 136 -9.40 -19.01 -1.26
CA MET A 136 -10.79 -18.60 -1.44
C MET A 136 -11.71 -19.24 -0.41
N GLU A 137 -11.55 -20.53 -0.10
CA GLU A 137 -12.30 -21.25 0.94
C GLU A 137 -12.14 -20.60 2.33
N ILE A 138 -10.94 -20.13 2.66
CA ILE A 138 -10.64 -19.50 3.94
C ILE A 138 -11.14 -18.04 3.98
N ILE A 139 -10.92 -17.28 2.93
CA ILE A 139 -11.17 -15.83 2.94
C ILE A 139 -12.65 -15.51 2.72
N LEU A 140 -13.33 -16.15 1.75
CA LEU A 140 -14.71 -15.82 1.41
C LEU A 140 -15.66 -15.84 2.61
N PRO A 141 -15.64 -16.82 3.53
CA PRO A 141 -16.52 -16.81 4.69
C PRO A 141 -16.37 -15.57 5.59
N THR A 142 -15.18 -14.96 5.64
CA THR A 142 -14.88 -13.79 6.49
C THR A 142 -15.38 -12.48 5.91
N LEU A 143 -15.72 -12.45 4.61
CA LEU A 143 -16.11 -11.24 3.90
C LEU A 143 -17.62 -10.99 4.00
N ARG A 144 -18.03 -9.71 3.90
CA ARG A 144 -19.43 -9.32 3.74
C ARG A 144 -19.96 -9.77 2.37
N SER A 145 -21.27 -10.00 2.25
CA SER A 145 -21.92 -10.56 1.05
C SER A 145 -21.61 -9.81 -0.25
N GLU A 146 -21.53 -8.48 -0.21
CA GLU A 146 -21.18 -7.67 -1.37
C GLU A 146 -19.74 -7.89 -1.83
N ARG A 147 -18.79 -7.93 -0.86
CA ARG A 147 -17.38 -8.13 -1.14
C ARG A 147 -17.07 -9.54 -1.66
N LYS A 148 -17.82 -10.55 -1.23
CA LYS A 148 -17.67 -11.93 -1.72
C LYS A 148 -17.83 -12.05 -3.22
N LYS A 149 -18.71 -11.23 -3.82
CA LYS A 149 -19.02 -11.28 -5.26
C LYS A 149 -17.89 -10.76 -6.16
N THR A 150 -17.04 -9.92 -5.62
CA THR A 150 -16.00 -9.23 -6.38
C THR A 150 -14.58 -9.51 -5.85
N TYR A 151 -14.47 -10.34 -4.81
CA TYR A 151 -13.17 -10.63 -4.23
C TYR A 151 -12.31 -11.49 -5.18
N CYS A 152 -11.09 -11.03 -5.35
CA CYS A 152 -10.02 -11.77 -5.98
C CYS A 152 -8.71 -11.43 -5.24
N PRO A 153 -7.83 -12.40 -4.97
CA PRO A 153 -6.51 -12.14 -4.40
C PRO A 153 -5.58 -11.41 -5.38
N PHE A 154 -5.92 -11.39 -6.67
CA PHE A 154 -5.19 -10.66 -7.69
C PHE A 154 -5.97 -9.44 -8.16
N LEU A 155 -5.28 -8.31 -8.26
CA LEU A 155 -5.81 -7.04 -8.76
C LEU A 155 -4.98 -6.60 -9.98
N PRO A 156 -5.20 -7.22 -11.16
CA PRO A 156 -4.41 -6.92 -12.34
C PRO A 156 -4.69 -5.50 -12.86
N ILE A 157 -3.70 -4.93 -13.52
CA ILE A 157 -3.86 -3.66 -14.23
C ILE A 157 -4.28 -3.95 -15.68
N CYS A 158 -5.40 -3.38 -16.10
CA CYS A 158 -5.87 -3.49 -17.47
C CYS A 158 -4.88 -2.87 -18.45
N PRO A 159 -4.35 -3.59 -19.43
CA PRO A 159 -3.36 -3.05 -20.37
C PRO A 159 -3.93 -1.95 -21.29
N THR A 160 -5.25 -1.96 -21.52
CA THR A 160 -5.91 -0.97 -22.39
C THR A 160 -6.22 0.33 -21.67
N THR A 161 -6.72 0.26 -20.41
CA THR A 161 -7.18 1.43 -19.67
C THR A 161 -6.19 1.93 -18.62
N GLY A 162 -5.21 1.10 -18.25
CA GLY A 162 -4.29 1.33 -17.14
C GLY A 162 -4.95 1.30 -15.77
N LYS A 163 -6.20 0.84 -15.65
CA LYS A 163 -6.94 0.79 -14.38
C LYS A 163 -6.72 -0.54 -13.68
N VAL A 164 -6.70 -0.50 -12.35
CA VAL A 164 -6.74 -1.69 -11.50
C VAL A 164 -8.11 -2.34 -11.61
N LEU A 165 -8.15 -3.65 -11.88
CA LEU A 165 -9.38 -4.41 -12.03
C LEU A 165 -9.74 -5.07 -10.70
N GLU A 166 -10.93 -4.75 -10.18
CA GLU A 166 -11.52 -5.37 -8.98
C GLU A 166 -12.65 -6.33 -9.43
N ILE A 167 -12.27 -7.38 -10.16
CA ILE A 167 -13.19 -8.38 -10.73
C ILE A 167 -12.76 -9.79 -10.33
N PRO A 168 -13.71 -10.75 -10.20
CA PRO A 168 -13.37 -12.16 -9.99
C PRO A 168 -12.55 -12.71 -11.18
N LEU A 169 -11.68 -13.67 -10.90
CA LEU A 169 -11.08 -14.49 -11.94
C LEU A 169 -12.13 -15.42 -12.52
N LEU A 170 -12.13 -15.55 -13.85
CA LEU A 170 -12.99 -16.49 -14.56
C LEU A 170 -12.27 -17.82 -14.81
N GLU A 171 -10.97 -17.75 -15.10
CA GLU A 171 -10.09 -18.91 -15.32
C GLU A 171 -8.67 -18.57 -14.85
N MET A 172 -7.92 -19.60 -14.43
CA MET A 172 -6.48 -19.53 -14.12
C MET A 172 -5.70 -20.48 -15.01
#